data_3a2c944f03d51c02ed451b2cf81bcbe6
#
_entry.id   3a2c944f03d51c02ed451b2cf81bcbe6
#
_cell.length_a   1.000
_cell.length_b   1.000
_cell.length_c   1.000
_cell.angle_alpha   90.00
_cell.angle_beta   90.00
_cell.angle_gamma   90.00
#
_symmetry.space_group_name_H-M   'P 1'
#
loop_
_entity.id
_entity.type
_entity.pdbx_description
1 polymer ?
#
loop_
_entity_poly.entity_id
_entity_poly.type
_entity_poly.pdbx_seq_one_letter_code
_entity_poly.pdbx_strand_id
1 'polypeptide(L)'
;MNHSLTPAELDRWSNRWLAVVEDALSNWISPQAPAGLGEAMRYAVLDGGKRLRPLLVLAAREAVAHGQQNAALDEAALRAACAVELIHAYSLVHDDMPCMDNDVLRRGKPTVHVQFGEAQALLAGDALQALAFEFLTPDASAIPAGVQASLCRLLATSAGHAGMAGGQAIDLASVGVALNEEQLRHMHRLKTGALLEGSVMMGAVCGETTPQALSGLKRYGQALGLAFQVVDDILDVIADSATLGKTAGKDAANDKPTYVSLLGLEEAKSYAQSLLREALDALHSTGLTHTHTLAALANRVVNRNT
;
A
#
# COMPACT_ATOMS: atom_id res chain seq x y z
N MET A 1 2.01 30.17 3.23
CA MET A 1 1.02 29.56 4.15
C MET A 1 0.66 28.21 3.56
N ASN A 2 1.12 27.10 4.15
CA ASN A 2 0.71 25.77 3.71
C ASN A 2 -0.77 25.59 4.08
N HIS A 3 -1.65 25.70 3.10
CA HIS A 3 -3.07 25.40 3.28
C HIS A 3 -3.19 23.88 3.45
N SER A 4 -3.56 23.40 4.64
CA SER A 4 -3.92 21.98 4.82
C SER A 4 -5.24 21.73 4.08
N LEU A 5 -5.31 20.61 3.32
CA LEU A 5 -6.56 20.21 2.67
C LEU A 5 -7.63 19.92 3.72
N THR A 6 -8.83 20.43 3.49
CA THR A 6 -10.01 20.00 4.25
C THR A 6 -10.37 18.54 3.88
N PRO A 7 -11.09 17.81 4.76
CA PRO A 7 -11.57 16.46 4.43
C PRO A 7 -12.31 16.39 3.09
N ALA A 8 -13.19 17.35 2.81
CA ALA A 8 -13.95 17.40 1.56
C ALA A 8 -13.09 17.66 0.31
N GLU A 9 -12.00 18.42 0.44
CA GLU A 9 -11.03 18.61 -0.65
C GLU A 9 -10.21 17.33 -0.91
N LEU A 10 -9.79 16.66 0.16
CA LEU A 10 -9.11 15.37 0.05
C LEU A 10 -10.02 14.31 -0.57
N ASP A 11 -11.32 14.31 -0.24
CA ASP A 11 -12.28 13.36 -0.84
C ASP A 11 -12.46 13.62 -2.34
N ARG A 12 -12.62 14.88 -2.76
CA ARG A 12 -12.69 15.21 -4.19
C ARG A 12 -11.42 14.82 -4.94
N TRP A 13 -10.26 15.09 -4.37
CA TRP A 13 -8.97 14.71 -4.93
C TRP A 13 -8.84 13.18 -5.04
N SER A 14 -9.15 12.47 -3.96
CA SER A 14 -9.08 11.01 -3.91
C SER A 14 -10.03 10.38 -4.92
N ASN A 15 -11.31 10.79 -4.97
CA ASN A 15 -12.31 10.23 -5.86
C ASN A 15 -11.95 10.43 -7.35
N ARG A 16 -11.37 11.59 -7.70
CA ARG A 16 -10.87 11.83 -9.06
C ARG A 16 -9.77 10.81 -9.42
N TRP A 17 -8.77 10.63 -8.56
CA TRP A 17 -7.67 9.73 -8.84
C TRP A 17 -8.06 8.25 -8.74
N LEU A 18 -8.99 7.91 -7.85
CA LEU A 18 -9.56 6.57 -7.80
C LEU A 18 -10.22 6.19 -9.13
N ALA A 19 -11.02 7.07 -9.72
CA ALA A 19 -11.64 6.82 -11.02
C ALA A 19 -10.58 6.57 -12.11
N VAL A 20 -9.51 7.39 -12.16
CA VAL A 20 -8.42 7.23 -13.13
C VAL A 20 -7.67 5.90 -12.94
N VAL A 21 -7.37 5.52 -11.71
CA VAL A 21 -6.67 4.27 -11.38
C VAL A 21 -7.54 3.05 -11.71
N GLU A 22 -8.83 3.07 -11.35
CA GLU A 22 -9.76 1.98 -11.67
C GLU A 22 -9.94 1.80 -13.17
N ASP A 23 -10.07 2.89 -13.93
CA ASP A 23 -10.14 2.85 -15.39
C ASP A 23 -8.85 2.26 -15.99
N ALA A 24 -7.69 2.70 -15.52
CA ALA A 24 -6.42 2.17 -15.98
C ALA A 24 -6.27 0.67 -15.66
N LEU A 25 -6.53 0.24 -14.45
CA LEU A 25 -6.51 -1.17 -14.05
C LEU A 25 -7.47 -2.00 -14.88
N SER A 26 -8.70 -1.52 -15.08
CA SER A 26 -9.71 -2.22 -15.88
C SER A 26 -9.31 -2.38 -17.35
N ASN A 27 -8.63 -1.38 -17.92
CA ASN A 27 -8.19 -1.41 -19.33
C ASN A 27 -6.90 -2.22 -19.51
N TRP A 28 -5.99 -2.22 -18.52
CA TRP A 28 -4.68 -2.84 -18.66
C TRP A 28 -4.62 -4.29 -18.19
N ILE A 29 -5.57 -4.75 -17.37
CA ILE A 29 -5.68 -6.16 -16.99
C ILE A 29 -6.61 -6.85 -18.00
N SER A 30 -6.02 -7.58 -18.95
CA SER A 30 -6.77 -8.27 -19.99
C SER A 30 -7.73 -9.32 -19.42
N PRO A 31 -9.02 -9.30 -19.78
CA PRO A 31 -9.94 -10.40 -19.47
C PRO A 31 -9.67 -11.66 -20.32
N GLN A 32 -8.87 -11.54 -21.38
CA GLN A 32 -8.65 -12.59 -22.38
C GLN A 32 -7.43 -13.46 -22.10
N ALA A 33 -6.82 -13.37 -20.88
CA ALA A 33 -5.76 -14.27 -20.50
C ALA A 33 -6.27 -15.74 -20.51
N PRO A 34 -5.42 -16.72 -20.89
CA PRO A 34 -5.86 -18.09 -21.18
C PRO A 34 -6.49 -18.79 -19.96
N ALA A 35 -7.39 -19.74 -20.23
CA ALA A 35 -7.98 -20.65 -19.26
C ALA A 35 -8.66 -19.98 -18.05
N GLY A 36 -9.25 -18.78 -18.25
CA GLY A 36 -9.93 -18.02 -17.17
C GLY A 36 -9.00 -17.24 -16.24
N LEU A 37 -7.69 -17.24 -16.49
CA LEU A 37 -6.71 -16.52 -15.65
C LEU A 37 -7.00 -15.02 -15.60
N GLY A 38 -7.39 -14.40 -16.72
CA GLY A 38 -7.74 -12.99 -16.76
C GLY A 38 -8.95 -12.63 -15.88
N GLU A 39 -9.92 -13.51 -15.78
CA GLU A 39 -11.08 -13.33 -14.89
C GLU A 39 -10.67 -13.38 -13.43
N ALA A 40 -9.83 -14.33 -13.04
CA ALA A 40 -9.31 -14.45 -11.69
C ALA A 40 -8.45 -13.24 -11.29
N MET A 41 -7.55 -12.76 -12.18
CA MET A 41 -6.76 -11.55 -11.98
C MET A 41 -7.65 -10.31 -11.79
N ARG A 42 -8.64 -10.11 -12.67
CA ARG A 42 -9.59 -9.00 -12.58
C ARG A 42 -10.44 -9.05 -11.31
N TYR A 43 -10.91 -10.23 -10.94
CA TYR A 43 -11.64 -10.44 -9.69
C TYR A 43 -10.82 -10.03 -8.47
N ALA A 44 -9.53 -10.37 -8.43
CA ALA A 44 -8.63 -9.99 -7.35
C ALA A 44 -8.39 -8.48 -7.24
N VAL A 45 -8.34 -7.77 -8.39
CA VAL A 45 -7.92 -6.37 -8.44
C VAL A 45 -9.08 -5.41 -8.45
N LEU A 46 -10.13 -5.67 -9.27
CA LEU A 46 -11.22 -4.71 -9.54
C LEU A 46 -12.35 -4.76 -8.51
N ASP A 47 -12.08 -5.24 -7.31
CA ASP A 47 -13.04 -5.34 -6.20
C ASP A 47 -13.16 -4.04 -5.39
N GLY A 48 -12.60 -2.95 -5.87
CA GLY A 48 -12.55 -1.68 -5.16
C GLY A 48 -11.53 -1.68 -4.02
N GLY A 49 -11.71 -0.77 -3.08
CA GLY A 49 -10.85 -0.61 -1.92
C GLY A 49 -10.41 0.83 -1.71
N LYS A 50 -9.73 1.10 -0.60
CA LYS A 50 -9.29 2.46 -0.24
C LYS A 50 -8.14 2.97 -1.14
N ARG A 51 -7.49 2.07 -1.91
CA ARG A 51 -6.39 2.37 -2.86
C ARG A 51 -5.34 3.33 -2.28
N LEU A 52 -5.01 3.20 -1.01
CA LEU A 52 -4.07 4.11 -0.34
C LEU A 52 -2.71 4.15 -1.04
N ARG A 53 -2.19 2.99 -1.48
CA ARG A 53 -0.88 2.91 -2.15
C ARG A 53 -0.84 3.69 -3.46
N PRO A 54 -1.79 3.51 -4.40
CA PRO A 54 -1.94 4.38 -5.57
C PRO A 54 -2.02 5.87 -5.23
N LEU A 55 -2.84 6.24 -4.24
CA LEU A 55 -2.99 7.64 -3.84
C LEU A 55 -1.69 8.23 -3.28
N LEU A 56 -0.87 7.44 -2.57
CA LEU A 56 0.44 7.87 -2.09
C LEU A 56 1.43 8.11 -3.24
N VAL A 57 1.44 7.25 -4.26
CA VAL A 57 2.26 7.46 -5.47
C VAL A 57 1.90 8.79 -6.12
N LEU A 58 0.60 9.02 -6.36
CA LEU A 58 0.13 10.21 -7.06
C LEU A 58 0.33 11.49 -6.24
N ALA A 59 0.09 11.45 -4.93
CA ALA A 59 0.35 12.58 -4.03
C ALA A 59 1.85 12.92 -3.94
N ALA A 60 2.72 11.90 -3.94
CA ALA A 60 4.17 12.13 -3.96
C ALA A 60 4.63 12.70 -5.30
N ARG A 61 4.06 12.24 -6.44
CA ARG A 61 4.30 12.85 -7.76
C ARG A 61 3.88 14.32 -7.77
N GLU A 62 2.70 14.66 -7.25
CA GLU A 62 2.25 16.06 -7.15
C GLU A 62 3.21 16.92 -6.32
N ALA A 63 3.71 16.38 -5.21
CA ALA A 63 4.64 17.09 -4.33
C ALA A 63 5.96 17.45 -5.03
N VAL A 64 6.47 16.57 -5.91
CA VAL A 64 7.75 16.78 -6.64
C VAL A 64 7.57 17.40 -8.01
N ALA A 65 6.34 17.58 -8.48
CA ALA A 65 6.06 18.22 -9.77
C ALA A 65 6.28 19.74 -9.74
N HIS A 66 6.36 20.36 -8.56
CA HIS A 66 6.49 21.81 -8.39
C HIS A 66 5.44 22.63 -9.18
N GLY A 67 4.24 22.05 -9.39
CA GLY A 67 3.17 22.65 -10.20
C GLY A 67 3.37 22.55 -11.71
N GLN A 68 4.43 21.87 -12.17
CA GLN A 68 4.71 21.66 -13.60
C GLN A 68 4.05 20.37 -14.08
N GLN A 69 3.47 20.42 -15.27
CA GLN A 69 2.94 19.25 -15.96
C GLN A 69 4.03 18.62 -16.83
N ASN A 70 4.17 17.30 -16.72
CA ASN A 70 5.03 16.49 -17.57
C ASN A 70 4.32 15.19 -17.88
N ALA A 71 3.71 15.09 -19.05
CA ALA A 71 2.87 13.96 -19.44
C ALA A 71 3.57 12.59 -19.31
N ALA A 72 4.87 12.51 -19.62
CA ALA A 72 5.61 11.25 -19.50
C ALA A 72 5.81 10.83 -18.02
N LEU A 73 6.09 11.79 -17.14
CA LEU A 73 6.25 11.51 -15.72
C LEU A 73 4.91 11.31 -15.01
N ASP A 74 3.84 11.96 -15.48
CA ASP A 74 2.48 11.74 -14.99
C ASP A 74 1.98 10.34 -15.39
N GLU A 75 2.27 9.89 -16.61
CA GLU A 75 2.04 8.51 -17.05
C GLU A 75 2.86 7.52 -16.21
N ALA A 76 4.14 7.79 -15.98
CA ALA A 76 4.98 6.93 -15.13
C ALA A 76 4.41 6.78 -13.72
N ALA A 77 3.91 7.85 -13.12
CA ALA A 77 3.28 7.82 -11.80
C ALA A 77 1.96 7.03 -11.80
N LEU A 78 1.13 7.17 -12.83
CA LEU A 78 -0.11 6.37 -12.95
C LEU A 78 0.21 4.88 -13.10
N ARG A 79 1.20 4.53 -13.93
CA ARG A 79 1.67 3.14 -14.08
C ARG A 79 2.23 2.59 -12.77
N ALA A 80 3.00 3.39 -12.04
CA ALA A 80 3.51 3.04 -10.72
C ALA A 80 2.38 2.83 -9.69
N ALA A 81 1.35 3.68 -9.71
CA ALA A 81 0.16 3.56 -8.87
C ALA A 81 -0.61 2.25 -9.15
N CYS A 82 -0.76 1.90 -10.42
CA CYS A 82 -1.38 0.62 -10.81
C CYS A 82 -0.49 -0.57 -10.43
N ALA A 83 0.83 -0.50 -10.70
CA ALA A 83 1.76 -1.58 -10.42
C ALA A 83 1.83 -1.92 -8.92
N VAL A 84 1.90 -0.92 -8.05
CA VAL A 84 1.92 -1.16 -6.59
C VAL A 84 0.60 -1.78 -6.10
N GLU A 85 -0.51 -1.47 -6.75
CA GLU A 85 -1.81 -2.09 -6.41
C GLU A 85 -1.89 -3.54 -6.90
N LEU A 86 -1.31 -3.88 -8.06
CA LEU A 86 -1.18 -5.28 -8.50
C LEU A 86 -0.35 -6.10 -7.50
N ILE A 87 0.76 -5.54 -7.01
CA ILE A 87 1.58 -6.18 -5.96
C ILE A 87 0.76 -6.39 -4.69
N HIS A 88 -0.01 -5.38 -4.26
CA HIS A 88 -0.88 -5.53 -3.10
C HIS A 88 -1.97 -6.58 -3.33
N ALA A 89 -2.59 -6.61 -4.51
CA ALA A 89 -3.64 -7.58 -4.82
C ALA A 89 -3.10 -9.02 -4.83
N TYR A 90 -1.94 -9.27 -5.47
CA TYR A 90 -1.37 -10.61 -5.46
C TYR A 90 -1.03 -11.08 -4.04
N SER A 91 -0.51 -10.18 -3.19
CA SER A 91 -0.19 -10.57 -1.82
C SER A 91 -1.43 -11.01 -1.05
N LEU A 92 -2.57 -10.31 -1.24
CA LEU A 92 -3.83 -10.71 -0.64
C LEU A 92 -4.35 -12.05 -1.18
N VAL A 93 -4.21 -12.30 -2.51
CA VAL A 93 -4.60 -13.57 -3.12
C VAL A 93 -3.82 -14.73 -2.52
N HIS A 94 -2.50 -14.57 -2.35
CA HIS A 94 -1.64 -15.61 -1.79
C HIS A 94 -1.83 -15.76 -0.27
N ASP A 95 -1.99 -14.66 0.47
CA ASP A 95 -2.25 -14.68 1.91
C ASP A 95 -3.56 -15.43 2.24
N ASP A 96 -4.59 -15.32 1.37
CA ASP A 96 -5.86 -16.00 1.57
C ASP A 96 -5.81 -17.51 1.32
N MET A 97 -4.76 -18.04 0.68
CA MET A 97 -4.68 -19.46 0.31
C MET A 97 -4.67 -20.39 1.54
N PRO A 98 -5.11 -21.66 1.38
CA PRO A 98 -5.13 -22.64 2.48
C PRO A 98 -3.77 -22.93 3.15
N CYS A 99 -2.67 -22.74 2.40
CA CYS A 99 -1.30 -22.88 2.92
C CYS A 99 -0.80 -21.64 3.68
N MET A 100 -1.60 -20.58 3.73
CA MET A 100 -1.31 -19.31 4.41
C MET A 100 -2.38 -19.04 5.49
N ASP A 101 -3.17 -17.97 5.36
CA ASP A 101 -4.19 -17.61 6.35
C ASP A 101 -5.51 -18.41 6.22
N ASN A 102 -5.69 -19.14 5.11
CA ASN A 102 -6.90 -19.94 4.80
C ASN A 102 -8.21 -19.13 4.93
N ASP A 103 -8.21 -17.90 4.41
CA ASP A 103 -9.38 -17.04 4.47
C ASP A 103 -10.36 -17.34 3.33
N VAL A 104 -11.62 -17.59 3.67
CA VAL A 104 -12.66 -17.91 2.68
C VAL A 104 -13.42 -16.68 2.19
N LEU A 105 -13.36 -15.56 2.90
CA LEU A 105 -14.01 -14.30 2.57
C LEU A 105 -13.06 -13.12 2.69
N ARG A 106 -13.12 -12.20 1.72
CA ARG A 106 -12.42 -10.91 1.73
C ARG A 106 -13.36 -9.82 1.24
N ARG A 107 -13.53 -8.75 2.02
CA ARG A 107 -14.48 -7.65 1.73
C ARG A 107 -15.92 -8.14 1.46
N GLY A 108 -16.32 -9.20 2.13
CA GLY A 108 -17.66 -9.79 2.01
C GLY A 108 -17.86 -10.67 0.77
N LYS A 109 -16.82 -10.93 -0.03
CA LYS A 109 -16.84 -11.83 -1.19
C LYS A 109 -15.97 -13.05 -0.97
N PRO A 110 -16.25 -14.20 -1.63
CA PRO A 110 -15.34 -15.34 -1.65
C PRO A 110 -13.92 -14.93 -2.06
N THR A 111 -12.90 -15.48 -1.41
CA THR A 111 -11.50 -15.29 -1.82
C THR A 111 -11.24 -15.98 -3.17
N VAL A 112 -10.15 -15.60 -3.84
CA VAL A 112 -9.89 -16.08 -5.21
C VAL A 112 -9.78 -17.61 -5.26
N HIS A 113 -9.15 -18.24 -4.25
CA HIS A 113 -9.04 -19.69 -4.23
C HIS A 113 -10.39 -20.40 -4.00
N VAL A 114 -11.33 -19.78 -3.29
CA VAL A 114 -12.69 -20.30 -3.13
C VAL A 114 -13.49 -20.15 -4.41
N GLN A 115 -13.33 -19.02 -5.11
CA GLN A 115 -14.10 -18.71 -6.32
C GLN A 115 -13.59 -19.46 -7.57
N PHE A 116 -12.27 -19.60 -7.73
CA PHE A 116 -11.64 -20.11 -8.95
C PHE A 116 -10.78 -21.37 -8.73
N GLY A 117 -10.61 -21.81 -7.48
CA GLY A 117 -9.72 -22.91 -7.11
C GLY A 117 -8.28 -22.46 -6.82
N GLU A 118 -7.58 -23.28 -6.03
CA GLU A 118 -6.23 -22.97 -5.51
C GLU A 118 -5.19 -22.74 -6.64
N ALA A 119 -5.20 -23.59 -7.68
CA ALA A 119 -4.27 -23.46 -8.79
C ALA A 119 -4.44 -22.13 -9.55
N GLN A 120 -5.70 -21.72 -9.78
CA GLN A 120 -5.97 -20.43 -10.41
C GLN A 120 -5.60 -19.25 -9.49
N ALA A 121 -5.80 -19.36 -8.19
CA ALA A 121 -5.40 -18.32 -7.25
C ALA A 121 -3.87 -18.13 -7.24
N LEU A 122 -3.12 -19.24 -7.18
CA LEU A 122 -1.65 -19.21 -7.25
C LEU A 122 -1.17 -18.53 -8.54
N LEU A 123 -1.67 -18.99 -9.70
CA LEU A 123 -1.29 -18.44 -11.00
C LEU A 123 -1.74 -16.98 -11.18
N ALA A 124 -2.91 -16.59 -10.65
CA ALA A 124 -3.36 -15.21 -10.68
C ALA A 124 -2.43 -14.28 -9.90
N GLY A 125 -1.96 -14.71 -8.72
CA GLY A 125 -0.97 -13.96 -7.96
C GLY A 125 0.35 -13.81 -8.70
N ASP A 126 0.90 -14.89 -9.27
CA ASP A 126 2.14 -14.87 -10.05
C ASP A 126 2.03 -13.96 -11.28
N ALA A 127 0.91 -14.05 -12.00
CA ALA A 127 0.65 -13.23 -13.17
C ALA A 127 0.48 -11.75 -12.83
N LEU A 128 -0.19 -11.40 -11.72
CA LEU A 128 -0.32 -10.03 -11.25
C LEU A 128 1.03 -9.43 -10.86
N GLN A 129 1.91 -10.22 -10.22
CA GLN A 129 3.26 -9.78 -9.89
C GLN A 129 4.06 -9.49 -11.17
N ALA A 130 4.04 -10.38 -12.16
CA ALA A 130 4.74 -10.16 -13.43
C ALA A 130 4.19 -8.93 -14.18
N LEU A 131 2.86 -8.81 -14.27
CA LEU A 131 2.17 -7.69 -14.91
C LEU A 131 2.50 -6.34 -14.26
N ALA A 132 2.74 -6.30 -12.94
CA ALA A 132 3.16 -5.08 -12.27
C ALA A 132 4.47 -4.52 -12.83
N PHE A 133 5.43 -5.36 -13.18
CA PHE A 133 6.69 -4.92 -13.81
C PHE A 133 6.52 -4.56 -15.28
N GLU A 134 5.63 -5.24 -16.00
CA GLU A 134 5.26 -4.89 -17.37
C GLU A 134 4.63 -3.48 -17.42
N PHE A 135 3.79 -3.12 -16.46
CA PHE A 135 3.25 -1.76 -16.36
C PHE A 135 4.32 -0.68 -16.21
N LEU A 136 5.43 -0.98 -15.52
CA LEU A 136 6.51 -0.03 -15.30
C LEU A 136 7.46 0.12 -16.50
N THR A 137 7.42 -0.82 -17.45
CA THR A 137 8.30 -0.87 -18.62
C THR A 137 7.53 -0.99 -19.93
N PRO A 138 6.60 -0.03 -20.21
CA PRO A 138 5.77 -0.11 -21.42
C PRO A 138 6.61 0.02 -22.68
N ASP A 139 6.24 -0.75 -23.70
CA ASP A 139 6.80 -0.61 -25.04
C ASP A 139 6.49 0.79 -25.61
N ALA A 140 7.39 1.33 -26.39
CA ALA A 140 7.19 2.59 -27.15
C ALA A 140 6.61 3.75 -26.32
N SER A 141 7.12 4.00 -25.12
CA SER A 141 6.69 5.07 -24.22
C SER A 141 7.66 6.24 -24.20
N ALA A 142 7.16 7.45 -23.89
CA ALA A 142 7.96 8.64 -23.66
C ALA A 142 8.62 8.66 -22.27
N ILE A 143 8.35 7.68 -21.41
CA ILE A 143 8.90 7.59 -20.05
C ILE A 143 10.41 7.32 -20.13
N PRO A 144 11.27 8.16 -19.51
CA PRO A 144 12.71 7.95 -19.55
C PRO A 144 13.10 6.57 -18.99
N ALA A 145 13.99 5.85 -19.67
CA ALA A 145 14.44 4.51 -19.26
C ALA A 145 15.01 4.47 -17.82
N GLY A 146 15.68 5.54 -17.38
CA GLY A 146 16.17 5.68 -16.00
C GLY A 146 15.04 5.73 -14.97
N VAL A 147 13.89 6.32 -15.29
CA VAL A 147 12.70 6.34 -14.44
C VAL A 147 12.08 4.94 -14.37
N GLN A 148 11.92 4.28 -15.54
CA GLN A 148 11.41 2.90 -15.59
C GLN A 148 12.27 1.94 -14.75
N ALA A 149 13.60 1.98 -14.90
CA ALA A 149 14.52 1.15 -14.13
C ALA A 149 14.45 1.45 -12.62
N SER A 150 14.32 2.73 -12.24
CA SER A 150 14.17 3.14 -10.83
C SER A 150 12.86 2.65 -10.23
N LEU A 151 11.75 2.75 -10.96
CA LEU A 151 10.44 2.24 -10.55
C LEU A 151 10.46 0.73 -10.35
N CYS A 152 11.01 -0.03 -11.31
CA CYS A 152 11.17 -1.48 -11.20
C CYS A 152 12.00 -1.87 -9.97
N ARG A 153 13.14 -1.19 -9.74
CA ARG A 153 13.99 -1.44 -8.57
C ARG A 153 13.27 -1.17 -7.26
N LEU A 154 12.55 -0.04 -7.15
CA LEU A 154 11.79 0.31 -5.95
C LEU A 154 10.69 -0.72 -5.66
N LEU A 155 9.93 -1.10 -6.69
CA LEU A 155 8.87 -2.09 -6.54
C LEU A 155 9.44 -3.45 -6.13
N ALA A 156 10.50 -3.93 -6.78
CA ALA A 156 11.16 -5.19 -6.46
C ALA A 156 11.69 -5.24 -5.03
N THR A 157 12.31 -4.13 -4.57
CA THR A 157 12.81 -4.05 -3.19
C THR A 157 11.68 -4.03 -2.18
N SER A 158 10.60 -3.29 -2.47
CA SER A 158 9.45 -3.15 -1.55
C SER A 158 8.61 -4.42 -1.46
N ALA A 159 8.50 -5.19 -2.54
CA ALA A 159 7.73 -6.43 -2.60
C ALA A 159 8.54 -7.68 -2.19
N GLY A 160 9.86 -7.67 -2.40
CA GLY A 160 10.74 -8.82 -2.29
C GLY A 160 11.13 -9.22 -0.87
N HIS A 161 12.23 -10.01 -0.77
CA HIS A 161 12.73 -10.56 0.49
C HIS A 161 13.18 -9.49 1.51
N ALA A 162 13.61 -8.32 1.04
CA ALA A 162 13.97 -7.19 1.88
C ALA A 162 12.78 -6.25 2.17
N GLY A 163 11.57 -6.63 1.78
CA GLY A 163 10.33 -5.91 1.93
C GLY A 163 9.17 -6.84 2.32
N MET A 164 8.04 -6.70 1.63
CA MET A 164 6.76 -7.34 1.96
C MET A 164 6.86 -8.86 2.13
N ALA A 165 7.49 -9.57 1.18
CA ALA A 165 7.62 -11.04 1.27
C ALA A 165 8.48 -11.47 2.47
N GLY A 166 9.57 -10.75 2.77
CA GLY A 166 10.37 -10.99 3.97
C GLY A 166 9.60 -10.74 5.25
N GLY A 167 8.80 -9.68 5.30
CA GLY A 167 7.91 -9.39 6.43
C GLY A 167 6.84 -10.46 6.64
N GLN A 168 6.25 -10.98 5.56
CA GLN A 168 5.31 -12.09 5.61
C GLN A 168 5.96 -13.38 6.12
N ALA A 169 7.19 -13.66 5.71
CA ALA A 169 7.93 -14.83 6.21
C ALA A 169 8.20 -14.73 7.72
N ILE A 170 8.52 -13.54 8.22
CA ILE A 170 8.69 -13.30 9.68
C ILE A 170 7.35 -13.48 10.39
N ASP A 171 6.25 -12.93 9.85
CA ASP A 171 4.91 -13.04 10.44
C ASP A 171 4.49 -14.51 10.61
N LEU A 172 4.62 -15.31 9.56
CA LEU A 172 4.33 -16.75 9.61
C LEU A 172 5.22 -17.50 10.61
N ALA A 173 6.51 -17.19 10.67
CA ALA A 173 7.44 -17.81 11.61
C ALA A 173 7.20 -17.38 13.06
N SER A 174 6.41 -16.32 13.28
CA SER A 174 6.14 -15.75 14.61
C SER A 174 4.79 -16.19 15.19
N VAL A 175 4.03 -17.04 14.51
CA VAL A 175 2.78 -17.59 15.06
C VAL A 175 3.09 -18.40 16.32
N GLY A 176 2.43 -18.04 17.43
CA GLY A 176 2.68 -18.65 18.75
C GLY A 176 4.00 -18.26 19.41
N VAL A 177 4.72 -17.26 18.86
CA VAL A 177 5.99 -16.75 19.43
C VAL A 177 5.79 -15.32 19.93
N ALA A 178 6.13 -15.05 21.19
CA ALA A 178 6.10 -13.70 21.73
C ALA A 178 7.22 -12.86 21.11
N LEU A 179 6.85 -11.83 20.33
CA LEU A 179 7.81 -10.85 19.81
C LEU A 179 7.96 -9.68 20.81
N ASN A 180 9.19 -9.17 20.95
CA ASN A 180 9.40 -7.88 21.59
C ASN A 180 9.05 -6.73 20.63
N GLU A 181 9.02 -5.49 21.15
CA GLU A 181 8.61 -4.31 20.35
C GLU A 181 9.50 -4.10 19.11
N GLU A 182 10.82 -4.30 19.22
CA GLU A 182 11.75 -4.12 18.11
C GLU A 182 11.50 -5.15 16.99
N GLN A 183 11.29 -6.41 17.37
CA GLN A 183 10.96 -7.49 16.43
C GLN A 183 9.61 -7.26 15.74
N LEU A 184 8.58 -6.87 16.50
CA LEU A 184 7.28 -6.53 15.96
C LEU A 184 7.36 -5.35 15.00
N ARG A 185 8.06 -4.28 15.39
CA ARG A 185 8.31 -3.12 14.53
C ARG A 185 9.03 -3.51 13.24
N HIS A 186 10.04 -4.37 13.32
CA HIS A 186 10.78 -4.86 12.16
C HIS A 186 9.87 -5.63 11.20
N MET A 187 9.08 -6.56 11.69
CA MET A 187 8.13 -7.36 10.91
C MET A 187 7.13 -6.44 10.18
N HIS A 188 6.47 -5.52 10.89
CA HIS A 188 5.49 -4.61 10.30
C HIS A 188 6.11 -3.62 9.32
N ARG A 189 7.32 -3.14 9.59
CA ARG A 189 8.07 -2.30 8.66
C ARG A 189 8.28 -2.98 7.32
N LEU A 190 8.55 -4.28 7.32
CA LEU A 190 8.74 -5.06 6.10
C LEU A 190 7.40 -5.44 5.47
N LYS A 191 6.52 -6.13 6.21
CA LYS A 191 5.27 -6.69 5.67
C LYS A 191 4.35 -5.61 5.09
N THR A 192 4.14 -4.52 5.80
CA THR A 192 3.21 -3.45 5.43
C THR A 192 3.92 -2.17 5.04
N GLY A 193 4.91 -1.77 5.83
CA GLY A 193 5.59 -0.48 5.70
C GLY A 193 6.40 -0.35 4.41
N ALA A 194 7.09 -1.40 3.98
CA ALA A 194 7.94 -1.36 2.81
C ALA A 194 7.19 -0.98 1.51
N LEU A 195 5.97 -1.51 1.33
CA LEU A 195 5.18 -1.19 0.15
C LEU A 195 4.55 0.21 0.23
N LEU A 196 4.24 0.72 1.43
CA LEU A 196 3.77 2.10 1.62
C LEU A 196 4.92 3.12 1.43
N GLU A 197 6.10 2.85 2.00
CA GLU A 197 7.32 3.64 1.74
C GLU A 197 7.64 3.64 0.25
N GLY A 198 7.65 2.43 -0.37
CA GLY A 198 7.89 2.26 -1.80
C GLY A 198 6.91 3.05 -2.67
N SER A 199 5.63 3.10 -2.31
CA SER A 199 4.62 3.91 -3.01
C SER A 199 5.00 5.39 -3.04
N VAL A 200 5.37 5.96 -1.89
CA VAL A 200 5.82 7.35 -1.80
C VAL A 200 7.08 7.57 -2.66
N MET A 201 8.06 6.67 -2.56
CA MET A 201 9.32 6.79 -3.30
C MET A 201 9.14 6.61 -4.81
N MET A 202 8.22 5.75 -5.25
CA MET A 202 7.89 5.59 -6.68
C MET A 202 7.26 6.87 -7.25
N GLY A 203 6.39 7.55 -6.49
CA GLY A 203 5.90 8.87 -6.88
C GLY A 203 7.01 9.93 -6.93
N ALA A 204 7.93 9.89 -5.97
CA ALA A 204 9.04 10.84 -5.88
C ALA A 204 10.02 10.75 -7.07
N VAL A 205 10.33 9.56 -7.57
CA VAL A 205 11.22 9.38 -8.73
C VAL A 205 10.58 9.76 -10.07
N CYS A 206 9.28 10.03 -10.08
CA CYS A 206 8.58 10.60 -11.23
C CYS A 206 8.68 12.14 -11.29
N GLY A 207 9.68 12.75 -10.65
CA GLY A 207 9.95 14.19 -10.68
C GLY A 207 11.37 14.52 -10.32
N GLU A 208 11.69 15.82 -10.35
CA GLU A 208 12.99 16.31 -9.91
C GLU A 208 12.99 16.47 -8.38
N THR A 209 13.95 15.83 -7.71
CA THR A 209 14.05 15.85 -6.25
C THR A 209 15.48 16.09 -5.79
N THR A 210 15.61 16.81 -4.67
CA THR A 210 16.89 16.93 -3.97
C THR A 210 17.12 15.71 -3.05
N PRO A 211 18.37 15.39 -2.69
CA PRO A 211 18.64 14.36 -1.69
C PRO A 211 17.91 14.60 -0.36
N GLN A 212 17.75 15.86 0.05
CA GLN A 212 16.99 16.25 1.23
C GLN A 212 15.49 15.88 1.09
N ALA A 213 14.87 16.21 -0.05
CA ALA A 213 13.47 15.89 -0.31
C ALA A 213 13.24 14.38 -0.33
N LEU A 214 14.12 13.61 -0.99
CA LEU A 214 14.04 12.14 -1.00
C LEU A 214 14.17 11.56 0.41
N SER A 215 15.12 12.05 1.22
CA SER A 215 15.27 11.61 2.61
C SER A 215 14.03 11.90 3.46
N GLY A 216 13.44 13.08 3.31
CA GLY A 216 12.21 13.46 4.01
C GLY A 216 11.01 12.62 3.58
N LEU A 217 10.80 12.42 2.27
CA LEU A 217 9.73 11.57 1.74
C LEU A 217 9.88 10.11 2.18
N LYS A 218 11.11 9.60 2.24
CA LYS A 218 11.39 8.25 2.75
C LYS A 218 10.98 8.12 4.22
N ARG A 219 11.41 9.05 5.08
CA ARG A 219 11.02 9.06 6.51
C ARG A 219 9.51 9.19 6.68
N TYR A 220 8.85 10.03 5.87
CA TYR A 220 7.40 10.12 5.84
C TYR A 220 6.76 8.76 5.57
N GLY A 221 7.19 8.04 4.51
CA GLY A 221 6.68 6.73 4.14
C GLY A 221 6.88 5.69 5.25
N GLN A 222 8.03 5.73 5.94
CA GLN A 222 8.34 4.83 7.06
C GLN A 222 7.42 5.07 8.26
N ALA A 223 7.26 6.32 8.68
CA ALA A 223 6.39 6.68 9.79
C ALA A 223 4.92 6.36 9.49
N LEU A 224 4.47 6.68 8.26
CA LEU A 224 3.10 6.37 7.82
C LEU A 224 2.84 4.86 7.75
N GLY A 225 3.81 4.07 7.25
CA GLY A 225 3.69 2.62 7.16
C GLY A 225 3.53 1.96 8.53
N LEU A 226 4.29 2.43 9.52
CA LEU A 226 4.17 1.95 10.90
C LEU A 226 2.86 2.42 11.54
N ALA A 227 2.48 3.69 11.36
CA ALA A 227 1.21 4.23 11.86
C ALA A 227 0.02 3.46 11.30
N PHE A 228 0.07 3.09 10.02
CA PHE A 228 -0.98 2.30 9.37
C PHE A 228 -1.22 0.98 10.11
N GLN A 229 -0.15 0.26 10.46
CA GLN A 229 -0.27 -1.02 11.16
C GLN A 229 -0.74 -0.85 12.60
N VAL A 230 -0.20 0.13 13.35
CA VAL A 230 -0.67 0.41 14.72
C VAL A 230 -2.16 0.71 14.74
N VAL A 231 -2.66 1.47 13.76
CA VAL A 231 -4.09 1.78 13.64
C VAL A 231 -4.90 0.56 13.22
N ASP A 232 -4.38 -0.32 12.36
CA ASP A 232 -5.04 -1.59 12.03
C ASP A 232 -5.22 -2.47 13.28
N ASP A 233 -4.19 -2.60 14.11
CA ASP A 233 -4.23 -3.34 15.37
C ASP A 233 -5.25 -2.75 16.36
N ILE A 234 -5.33 -1.40 16.43
CA ILE A 234 -6.34 -0.69 17.25
C ILE A 234 -7.75 -1.00 16.74
N LEU A 235 -7.97 -0.92 15.43
CA LEU A 235 -9.29 -1.15 14.83
C LEU A 235 -9.74 -2.60 14.98
N ASP A 236 -8.83 -3.57 14.92
CA ASP A 236 -9.17 -4.99 15.12
C ASP A 236 -9.72 -5.25 16.54
N VAL A 237 -9.28 -4.46 17.52
CA VAL A 237 -9.75 -4.58 18.91
C VAL A 237 -11.06 -3.83 19.16
N ILE A 238 -11.27 -2.64 18.57
CA ILE A 238 -12.40 -1.77 18.91
C ILE A 238 -13.61 -1.91 17.98
N ALA A 239 -13.42 -2.39 16.75
CA ALA A 239 -14.50 -2.53 15.77
C ALA A 239 -15.09 -3.95 15.78
N ASP A 240 -16.38 -4.08 15.51
CA ASP A 240 -17.02 -5.36 15.33
C ASP A 240 -16.79 -5.96 13.93
N SER A 241 -17.09 -7.24 13.76
CA SER A 241 -16.88 -7.96 12.51
C SER A 241 -17.67 -7.39 11.33
N ALA A 242 -18.83 -6.80 11.57
CA ALA A 242 -19.68 -6.21 10.55
C ALA A 242 -19.03 -4.93 10.00
N THR A 243 -18.43 -4.14 10.87
CA THR A 243 -17.77 -2.88 10.53
C THR A 243 -16.45 -3.11 9.76
N LEU A 244 -15.68 -4.14 10.13
CA LEU A 244 -14.36 -4.42 9.50
C LEU A 244 -14.47 -5.11 8.14
N GLY A 245 -15.59 -5.77 7.83
CA GLY A 245 -15.72 -6.61 6.64
C GLY A 245 -14.83 -7.87 6.67
N LYS A 246 -14.26 -8.20 7.83
CA LYS A 246 -13.47 -9.39 8.19
C LYS A 246 -13.84 -9.82 9.60
N THR A 247 -13.41 -11.01 10.05
CA THR A 247 -13.62 -11.46 11.44
C THR A 247 -12.80 -10.57 12.37
N ALA A 248 -13.46 -9.86 13.30
CA ALA A 248 -12.80 -9.07 14.34
C ALA A 248 -12.13 -9.98 15.38
N GLY A 249 -11.05 -9.51 16.00
CA GLY A 249 -10.30 -10.26 17.00
C GLY A 249 -9.54 -11.47 16.43
N LYS A 250 -9.36 -11.55 15.11
CA LYS A 250 -8.67 -12.65 14.44
C LYS A 250 -7.21 -12.77 14.88
N ASP A 251 -6.54 -11.64 15.10
CA ASP A 251 -5.14 -11.61 15.53
C ASP A 251 -5.01 -12.18 16.95
N ALA A 252 -5.92 -11.83 17.86
CA ALA A 252 -5.95 -12.42 19.19
C ALA A 252 -6.32 -13.92 19.18
N ALA A 253 -7.23 -14.36 18.30
CA ALA A 253 -7.60 -15.76 18.15
C ALA A 253 -6.45 -16.61 17.57
N ASN A 254 -5.54 -16.01 16.82
CA ASN A 254 -4.38 -16.66 16.20
C ASN A 254 -3.08 -16.45 16.98
N ASP A 255 -3.12 -15.93 18.22
CA ASP A 255 -1.94 -15.61 19.04
C ASP A 255 -0.90 -14.75 18.29
N LYS A 256 -1.36 -13.86 17.38
CA LYS A 256 -0.48 -12.94 16.65
C LYS A 256 -0.09 -11.77 17.55
N PRO A 257 1.20 -11.40 17.62
CA PRO A 257 1.65 -10.24 18.38
C PRO A 257 1.17 -8.94 17.71
N THR A 258 0.55 -8.04 18.50
CA THR A 258 0.05 -6.74 18.06
C THR A 258 0.58 -5.61 18.94
N TYR A 259 0.53 -4.36 18.46
CA TYR A 259 0.87 -3.20 19.28
C TYR A 259 -0.08 -3.03 20.47
N VAL A 260 -1.35 -3.38 20.30
CA VAL A 260 -2.32 -3.30 21.40
C VAL A 260 -2.01 -4.35 22.48
N SER A 261 -1.59 -5.56 22.10
CA SER A 261 -1.20 -6.59 23.08
C SER A 261 0.08 -6.22 23.84
N LEU A 262 1.00 -5.49 23.21
CA LEU A 262 2.27 -5.08 23.81
C LEU A 262 2.16 -3.82 24.68
N LEU A 263 1.47 -2.80 24.19
CA LEU A 263 1.44 -1.46 24.81
C LEU A 263 0.14 -1.19 25.58
N GLY A 264 -0.94 -1.92 25.26
CA GLY A 264 -2.29 -1.54 25.64
C GLY A 264 -2.90 -0.52 24.69
N LEU A 265 -4.24 -0.43 24.72
CA LEU A 265 -5.01 0.35 23.73
C LEU A 265 -4.68 1.86 23.74
N GLU A 266 -4.60 2.48 24.93
CA GLU A 266 -4.39 3.93 25.03
C GLU A 266 -2.96 4.33 24.63
N GLU A 267 -1.96 3.54 25.01
CA GLU A 267 -0.58 3.77 24.60
C GLU A 267 -0.41 3.52 23.08
N ALA A 268 -1.10 2.53 22.50
CA ALA A 268 -1.10 2.31 21.04
C ALA A 268 -1.70 3.51 20.30
N LYS A 269 -2.80 4.11 20.81
CA LYS A 269 -3.36 5.35 20.25
C LYS A 269 -2.37 6.52 20.33
N SER A 270 -1.72 6.69 21.48
CA SER A 270 -0.70 7.73 21.67
C SER A 270 0.48 7.54 20.73
N TYR A 271 0.89 6.29 20.52
CA TYR A 271 1.96 5.93 19.60
C TYR A 271 1.59 6.24 18.14
N ALA A 272 0.37 5.90 17.70
CA ALA A 272 -0.12 6.27 16.36
C ALA A 272 -0.08 7.79 16.12
N GLN A 273 -0.46 8.60 17.13
CA GLN A 273 -0.38 10.07 17.07
C GLN A 273 1.07 10.58 17.03
N SER A 274 2.01 9.91 17.71
CA SER A 274 3.43 10.27 17.63
C SER A 274 4.01 10.00 16.25
N LEU A 275 3.64 8.88 15.61
CA LEU A 275 4.04 8.54 14.24
C LEU A 275 3.45 9.51 13.21
N LEU A 276 2.23 10.00 13.43
CA LEU A 276 1.66 11.08 12.60
C LEU A 276 2.52 12.35 12.68
N ARG A 277 2.91 12.77 13.89
CA ARG A 277 3.79 13.94 14.04
C ARG A 277 5.12 13.72 13.34
N GLU A 278 5.75 12.55 13.50
CA GLU A 278 6.99 12.19 12.80
C GLU A 278 6.84 12.28 11.26
N ALA A 279 5.72 11.76 10.71
CA ALA A 279 5.43 11.85 9.30
C ALA A 279 5.30 13.31 8.83
N LEU A 280 4.58 14.15 9.57
CA LEU A 280 4.41 15.56 9.23
C LEU A 280 5.73 16.35 9.31
N ASP A 281 6.54 16.10 10.35
CA ASP A 281 7.86 16.71 10.51
C ASP A 281 8.83 16.28 9.38
N ALA A 282 8.73 15.02 8.95
CA ALA A 282 9.47 14.54 7.80
C ALA A 282 9.10 15.27 6.51
N LEU A 283 7.80 15.53 6.26
CA LEU A 283 7.34 16.33 5.12
C LEU A 283 7.85 17.78 5.20
N HIS A 284 7.79 18.40 6.37
CA HIS A 284 8.32 19.76 6.57
C HIS A 284 9.82 19.83 6.22
N SER A 285 10.59 18.81 6.58
CA SER A 285 12.02 18.74 6.32
C SER A 285 12.40 18.57 4.86
N THR A 286 11.44 18.21 3.97
CA THR A 286 11.70 18.02 2.52
C THR A 286 12.03 19.32 1.80
N GLY A 287 11.56 20.47 2.29
CA GLY A 287 11.57 21.76 1.58
C GLY A 287 10.60 21.86 0.40
N LEU A 288 9.78 20.83 0.15
CA LEU A 288 8.75 20.84 -0.89
C LEU A 288 7.54 21.68 -0.48
N THR A 289 6.96 22.40 -1.44
CA THR A 289 5.83 23.32 -1.19
C THR A 289 4.46 22.64 -1.34
N HIS A 290 4.36 21.55 -2.09
CA HIS A 290 3.10 20.87 -2.44
C HIS A 290 2.91 19.55 -1.67
N THR A 291 3.14 19.54 -0.35
CA THR A 291 3.05 18.34 0.49
C THR A 291 1.70 18.17 1.20
N HIS A 292 0.77 19.10 0.99
CA HIS A 292 -0.53 19.15 1.69
C HIS A 292 -1.38 17.88 1.47
N THR A 293 -1.34 17.27 0.27
CA THR A 293 -2.04 16.02 -0.02
C THR A 293 -1.47 14.85 0.77
N LEU A 294 -0.13 14.71 0.82
CA LEU A 294 0.53 13.69 1.64
C LEU A 294 0.22 13.87 3.13
N ALA A 295 0.25 15.12 3.64
CA ALA A 295 -0.11 15.42 5.02
C ALA A 295 -1.57 15.06 5.33
N ALA A 296 -2.50 15.35 4.41
CA ALA A 296 -3.90 15.00 4.56
C ALA A 296 -4.15 13.48 4.53
N LEU A 297 -3.42 12.74 3.67
CA LEU A 297 -3.47 11.27 3.64
C LEU A 297 -2.96 10.66 4.95
N ALA A 298 -1.86 11.18 5.54
CA ALA A 298 -1.36 10.72 6.83
C ALA A 298 -2.40 10.95 7.95
N ASN A 299 -3.01 12.14 8.00
CA ASN A 299 -4.09 12.43 8.94
C ASN A 299 -5.28 11.48 8.76
N ARG A 300 -5.68 11.19 7.52
CA ARG A 300 -6.77 10.24 7.22
C ARG A 300 -6.43 8.82 7.70
N VAL A 301 -5.20 8.36 7.52
CA VAL A 301 -4.75 7.04 7.96
C VAL A 301 -4.82 6.90 9.48
N VAL A 302 -4.30 7.89 10.20
CA VAL A 302 -4.18 7.79 11.67
C VAL A 302 -5.50 8.06 12.37
N ASN A 303 -6.35 8.93 11.82
CA ASN A 303 -7.63 9.32 12.44
C ASN A 303 -8.84 8.61 11.82
N ARG A 304 -8.63 7.50 11.08
CA ARG A 304 -9.73 6.69 10.56
C ARG A 304 -10.45 5.95 11.69
N ASN A 305 -11.77 5.90 11.61
CA ASN A 305 -12.62 5.21 12.59
C ASN A 305 -13.05 3.83 12.10
N THR A 306 -12.77 3.47 10.86
CA THR A 306 -13.09 2.17 10.21
C THR A 306 -12.20 1.95 8.98
#